data_e9cd17cc89b4aa063e2407e13d3dac16
#
_entry.id   e9cd17cc89b4aa063e2407e13d3dac16
#
_cell.length_a   1.000
_cell.length_b   1.000
_cell.length_c   1.000
_cell.angle_alpha   90.00
_cell.angle_beta   90.00
_cell.angle_gamma   90.00
#
_symmetry.space_group_name_H-M   'P 1'
#
loop_
_entity.id
_entity.type
_entity.pdbx_description
1 polymer ?
#
loop_
_entity_poly.entity_id
_entity_poly.type
_entity_poly.pdbx_seq_one_letter_code
_entity_poly.pdbx_strand_id
1 'polypeptide(L)'
;MKEEHLSQEDDTAKDMPPPKYVPPALRGKASDPTSLEQQKLRRHINGQLNRLAEGNLDTIVSELDALYQTYSRGDVTAYITEQCLDTITAQMNLSESIIVLYAALLTAMHRIVGAEFAAHVLQVCISRFMTTYGRLLQADSHASTRECVNLVTLLCHLFNVKMLSDVILYDMVRLFLGQSFVHMVPGVADEKPITEMDIELLLRVVQSSGQQLRHADAESLSAIVELTQQCMQGAPVVAESSRARFMLEALIHLKQKGKHLGRDVSATAESVQRLSKYISSLERKRTLRAHSALQVGLQDLQDATRHGRWWLVGAAWTGKEREPASVPMSEPEATDSPGHDLSHLARAQGMNTEARRMVFSALMSSLDYQDAAHHVMQLKLNDVQRREVIRVLLHCLANERTFNPYYVLVGQQLADDHVGMRVTMQYVLWDYFRELGEKHVGGHKVVREDEEGEEYDVHVGERLRKLLHMARAYGYWIARGALTLLVLKTVDFTALHEAGTLFLQHLLLHTFLMSQTRLP
;
A
#
# COMPACT_ATOMS: atom_id res chain seq x y z
N MET A 1 -70.65 65.31 22.40
CA MET A 1 -70.98 65.35 20.98
C MET A 1 -69.93 64.58 20.28
N LYS A 2 -70.27 63.32 19.94
CA LYS A 2 -70.49 62.80 18.58
C LYS A 2 -69.18 62.72 17.80
N GLU A 3 -68.71 61.65 17.20
CA GLU A 3 -69.33 60.48 16.59
C GLU A 3 -68.19 59.51 16.25
N GLU A 4 -68.33 58.28 16.58
CA GLU A 4 -68.18 57.05 15.87
C GLU A 4 -67.73 57.13 14.39
N HIS A 5 -66.69 56.35 14.06
CA HIS A 5 -66.69 55.60 12.79
C HIS A 5 -65.93 54.26 12.96
N LEU A 6 -66.70 53.23 12.85
CA LEU A 6 -66.29 51.84 12.59
C LEU A 6 -65.61 51.74 11.22
N SER A 7 -64.58 50.92 11.11
CA SER A 7 -64.25 50.25 9.87
C SER A 7 -63.61 48.88 10.13
N GLN A 8 -64.31 47.95 9.68
CA GLN A 8 -64.20 46.55 9.38
C GLN A 8 -62.79 45.97 9.42
N GLU A 9 -62.61 44.99 10.28
CA GLU A 9 -61.58 43.96 10.22
C GLU A 9 -61.94 42.95 9.16
N ASP A 10 -61.04 42.70 8.22
CA ASP A 10 -61.14 41.70 7.18
C ASP A 10 -60.53 40.38 7.67
N ASP A 11 -61.37 39.41 7.86
CA ASP A 11 -61.12 38.11 8.44
C ASP A 11 -60.66 37.14 7.33
N THR A 12 -59.34 36.92 7.20
CA THR A 12 -58.80 35.81 6.40
C THR A 12 -57.62 35.14 7.11
N ALA A 13 -57.89 34.55 8.27
CA ALA A 13 -57.01 33.54 8.84
C ALA A 13 -57.24 32.20 8.12
N LYS A 14 -56.45 31.93 7.09
CA LYS A 14 -56.44 30.60 6.45
C LYS A 14 -55.74 29.57 7.34
N ASP A 15 -56.47 28.49 7.57
CA ASP A 15 -56.07 27.18 8.14
C ASP A 15 -54.61 26.81 7.80
N MET A 16 -53.71 26.98 8.72
CA MET A 16 -52.42 26.28 8.75
C MET A 16 -52.56 25.07 9.65
N PRO A 17 -52.26 23.85 9.16
CA PRO A 17 -52.25 22.68 10.00
C PRO A 17 -51.26 22.84 11.16
N PRO A 18 -51.58 22.35 12.39
CA PRO A 18 -50.71 22.49 13.54
C PRO A 18 -49.35 21.85 13.26
N PRO A 19 -48.25 22.46 13.73
CA PRO A 19 -46.91 21.94 13.52
C PRO A 19 -46.79 20.54 14.08
N LYS A 20 -46.34 19.61 13.30
CA LYS A 20 -46.11 18.21 13.70
C LYS A 20 -45.22 18.19 14.94
N TYR A 21 -45.66 17.51 16.00
CA TYR A 21 -44.90 17.28 17.21
C TYR A 21 -43.55 16.63 16.90
N VAL A 22 -42.47 17.31 17.24
CA VAL A 22 -41.09 16.79 17.17
C VAL A 22 -40.65 16.43 18.58
N PRO A 23 -40.28 15.16 18.86
CA PRO A 23 -39.81 14.72 20.16
C PRO A 23 -38.61 15.55 20.66
N PRO A 24 -38.45 15.79 21.98
CA PRO A 24 -37.34 16.58 22.52
C PRO A 24 -35.93 16.10 22.12
N ALA A 25 -35.75 14.81 21.89
CA ALA A 25 -34.49 14.23 21.39
C ALA A 25 -34.14 14.63 19.96
N LEU A 26 -35.10 15.09 19.15
CA LEU A 26 -34.90 15.59 17.79
C LEU A 26 -34.89 17.12 17.69
N ARG A 27 -35.18 17.82 18.80
CA ARG A 27 -35.10 19.28 18.87
C ARG A 27 -33.67 19.83 19.06
N GLY A 28 -32.72 18.97 19.38
CA GLY A 28 -31.33 19.35 19.60
C GLY A 28 -30.46 19.21 18.38
N LYS A 29 -30.69 20.01 17.39
CA LYS A 29 -29.74 20.55 16.41
C LYS A 29 -30.53 21.35 15.38
N ALA A 30 -30.89 22.57 15.75
CA ALA A 30 -30.97 23.59 14.74
C ALA A 30 -29.57 23.64 14.13
N SER A 31 -29.40 23.03 12.95
CA SER A 31 -28.13 23.05 12.25
C SER A 31 -27.84 24.51 11.94
N ASP A 32 -26.74 25.04 12.50
CA ASP A 32 -26.23 26.35 12.15
C ASP A 32 -26.24 26.47 10.61
N PRO A 33 -26.70 27.58 10.05
CA PRO A 33 -26.72 27.78 8.59
C PRO A 33 -25.35 27.47 7.96
N THR A 34 -24.26 27.74 8.69
CA THR A 34 -22.87 27.38 8.33
C THR A 34 -22.68 25.88 8.16
N SER A 35 -23.32 25.04 9.00
CA SER A 35 -23.22 23.58 8.89
C SER A 35 -23.96 23.01 7.69
N LEU A 36 -25.06 23.65 7.26
CA LEU A 36 -25.80 23.27 6.06
C LEU A 36 -25.05 23.62 4.77
N GLU A 37 -24.39 24.75 4.75
CA GLU A 37 -23.54 25.17 3.61
C GLU A 37 -22.31 24.25 3.48
N GLN A 38 -21.66 23.91 4.58
CA GLN A 38 -20.56 22.95 4.61
C GLN A 38 -21.00 21.56 4.13
N GLN A 39 -22.19 21.09 4.51
CA GLN A 39 -22.72 19.82 4.03
C GLN A 39 -23.02 19.84 2.53
N LYS A 40 -23.51 20.97 1.99
CA LYS A 40 -23.71 21.15 0.55
C LYS A 40 -22.39 21.12 -0.20
N LEU A 41 -21.37 21.83 0.30
CA LEU A 41 -20.02 21.86 -0.25
C LEU A 41 -19.42 20.44 -0.29
N ARG A 42 -19.45 19.70 0.83
CA ARG A 42 -18.97 18.31 0.90
C ARG A 42 -19.66 17.40 -0.13
N ARG A 43 -21.00 17.48 -0.23
CA ARG A 43 -21.76 16.68 -1.22
C ARG A 43 -21.37 17.03 -2.65
N HIS A 44 -21.14 18.31 -2.93
CA HIS A 44 -20.74 18.74 -4.26
C HIS A 44 -19.36 18.22 -4.62
N ILE A 45 -18.36 18.42 -3.75
CA ILE A 45 -16.98 17.91 -3.95
C ILE A 45 -16.99 16.39 -4.12
N ASN A 46 -17.69 15.65 -3.25
CA ASN A 46 -17.79 14.19 -3.37
C ASN A 46 -18.44 13.75 -4.70
N GLY A 47 -19.48 14.47 -5.13
CA GLY A 47 -20.14 14.20 -6.41
C GLY A 47 -19.22 14.40 -7.61
N GLN A 48 -18.29 15.38 -7.55
CA GLN A 48 -17.30 15.61 -8.60
C GLN A 48 -16.19 14.56 -8.57
N LEU A 49 -15.63 14.27 -7.40
CA LEU A 49 -14.52 13.33 -7.25
C LEU A 49 -14.93 11.88 -7.58
N ASN A 50 -16.18 11.49 -7.27
CA ASN A 50 -16.69 10.17 -7.64
C ASN A 50 -16.83 9.95 -9.15
N ARG A 51 -16.89 11.02 -9.94
CA ARG A 51 -16.98 10.95 -11.40
C ARG A 51 -15.62 11.18 -12.09
N LEU A 52 -14.55 11.34 -11.30
CA LEU A 52 -13.22 11.66 -11.81
C LEU A 52 -12.69 10.57 -12.74
N ALA A 53 -12.33 10.95 -13.95
CA ALA A 53 -11.71 10.11 -14.97
C ALA A 53 -10.72 10.94 -15.81
N GLU A 54 -9.77 10.31 -16.52
CA GLU A 54 -8.80 11.02 -17.36
C GLU A 54 -9.51 11.96 -18.38
N GLY A 55 -10.63 11.50 -18.97
CA GLY A 55 -11.36 12.25 -20.01
C GLY A 55 -12.13 13.46 -19.52
N ASN A 56 -12.46 13.56 -18.22
CA ASN A 56 -13.24 14.67 -17.65
C ASN A 56 -12.45 15.52 -16.64
N LEU A 57 -11.15 15.28 -16.49
CA LEU A 57 -10.30 15.95 -15.51
C LEU A 57 -10.35 17.50 -15.66
N ASP A 58 -10.30 18.04 -16.89
CA ASP A 58 -10.34 19.49 -17.14
C ASP A 58 -11.68 20.11 -16.70
N THR A 59 -12.80 19.40 -16.91
CA THR A 59 -14.13 19.83 -16.47
C THR A 59 -14.21 19.84 -14.94
N ILE A 60 -13.76 18.77 -14.28
CA ILE A 60 -13.79 18.67 -12.81
C ILE A 60 -12.88 19.73 -12.17
N VAL A 61 -11.69 19.96 -12.72
CA VAL A 61 -10.79 21.03 -12.26
C VAL A 61 -11.48 22.40 -12.38
N SER A 62 -12.24 22.65 -13.47
CA SER A 62 -12.98 23.90 -13.65
C SER A 62 -14.11 24.06 -12.62
N GLU A 63 -14.84 23.00 -12.36
CA GLU A 63 -15.94 23.01 -11.37
C GLU A 63 -15.42 23.17 -9.94
N LEU A 64 -14.29 22.54 -9.59
CA LEU A 64 -13.65 22.73 -8.30
C LEU A 64 -13.07 24.14 -8.14
N ASP A 65 -12.48 24.72 -9.19
CA ASP A 65 -11.99 26.11 -9.18
C ASP A 65 -13.14 27.10 -8.94
N ALA A 66 -14.30 26.87 -9.56
CA ALA A 66 -15.49 27.70 -9.35
C ALA A 66 -15.97 27.72 -7.88
N LEU A 67 -15.74 26.65 -7.11
CA LEU A 67 -16.08 26.61 -5.69
C LEU A 67 -15.26 27.62 -4.87
N TYR A 68 -14.03 27.91 -5.25
CA TYR A 68 -13.20 28.94 -4.59
C TYR A 68 -13.73 30.36 -4.75
N GLN A 69 -14.66 30.59 -5.70
CA GLN A 69 -15.36 31.87 -5.86
C GLN A 69 -16.58 31.99 -4.94
N THR A 70 -17.15 30.84 -4.53
CA THR A 70 -18.44 30.81 -3.81
C THR A 70 -18.25 30.52 -2.32
N TYR A 71 -17.25 29.71 -1.97
CA TYR A 71 -17.01 29.24 -0.60
C TYR A 71 -15.67 29.71 -0.03
N SER A 72 -15.50 29.56 1.29
CA SER A 72 -14.22 29.82 1.96
C SER A 72 -13.09 28.98 1.36
N ARG A 73 -11.98 29.65 0.99
CA ARG A 73 -10.81 28.97 0.41
C ARG A 73 -10.26 27.86 1.31
N GLY A 74 -10.25 28.08 2.63
CA GLY A 74 -9.79 27.10 3.61
C GLY A 74 -10.67 25.86 3.63
N ASP A 75 -11.99 26.04 3.65
CA ASP A 75 -12.95 24.92 3.68
C ASP A 75 -12.89 24.09 2.38
N VAL A 76 -12.85 24.75 1.22
CA VAL A 76 -12.73 24.07 -0.09
C VAL A 76 -11.44 23.26 -0.16
N THR A 77 -10.31 23.86 0.22
CA THR A 77 -9.00 23.17 0.26
C THR A 77 -9.02 21.99 1.19
N ALA A 78 -9.56 22.16 2.42
CA ALA A 78 -9.63 21.09 3.41
C ALA A 78 -10.49 19.91 2.92
N TYR A 79 -11.68 20.19 2.37
CA TYR A 79 -12.58 19.12 1.91
C TYR A 79 -12.07 18.39 0.66
N ILE A 80 -11.47 19.10 -0.30
CA ILE A 80 -10.82 18.43 -1.46
C ILE A 80 -9.71 17.51 -0.97
N THR A 81 -8.85 18.00 -0.07
CA THR A 81 -7.72 17.23 0.47
C THR A 81 -8.21 16.00 1.24
N GLU A 82 -9.15 16.20 2.18
CA GLU A 82 -9.71 15.12 3.01
C GLU A 82 -10.34 14.03 2.13
N GLN A 83 -11.18 14.42 1.18
CA GLN A 83 -11.89 13.48 0.31
C GLN A 83 -10.94 12.71 -0.62
N CYS A 84 -9.92 13.37 -1.19
CA CYS A 84 -8.92 12.70 -2.02
C CYS A 84 -8.13 11.68 -1.20
N LEU A 85 -7.66 12.05 -0.01
CA LEU A 85 -6.90 11.16 0.85
C LEU A 85 -7.77 10.02 1.39
N ASP A 86 -9.03 10.28 1.76
CA ASP A 86 -9.96 9.24 2.20
C ASP A 86 -10.21 8.21 1.11
N THR A 87 -10.41 8.66 -0.14
CA THR A 87 -10.59 7.74 -1.27
C THR A 87 -9.36 6.86 -1.49
N ILE A 88 -8.16 7.45 -1.38
CA ILE A 88 -6.89 6.74 -1.58
C ILE A 88 -6.62 5.74 -0.45
N THR A 89 -7.02 6.06 0.79
CA THR A 89 -6.73 5.23 1.97
C THR A 89 -7.82 4.21 2.28
N ALA A 90 -9.10 4.51 1.97
CA ALA A 90 -10.23 3.63 2.28
C ALA A 90 -10.26 2.36 1.43
N GLN A 91 -9.74 2.39 0.21
CA GLN A 91 -9.79 1.25 -0.72
C GLN A 91 -8.54 0.38 -0.60
N MET A 92 -8.75 -0.86 -0.18
CA MET A 92 -7.68 -1.85 -0.02
C MET A 92 -6.99 -2.21 -1.36
N ASN A 93 -7.74 -2.25 -2.47
CA ASN A 93 -7.26 -2.62 -3.82
C ASN A 93 -7.41 -1.45 -4.81
N LEU A 94 -6.88 -0.29 -4.46
CA LEU A 94 -6.89 0.85 -5.37
C LEU A 94 -5.86 0.66 -6.48
N SER A 95 -6.31 0.74 -7.74
CA SER A 95 -5.39 0.71 -8.88
C SER A 95 -4.44 1.92 -8.85
N GLU A 96 -3.17 1.70 -9.13
CA GLU A 96 -2.16 2.76 -9.18
C GLU A 96 -2.54 3.87 -10.18
N SER A 97 -3.19 3.54 -11.30
CA SER A 97 -3.69 4.52 -12.28
C SER A 97 -4.70 5.51 -11.67
N ILE A 98 -5.48 5.09 -10.67
CA ILE A 98 -6.38 5.99 -9.95
C ILE A 98 -5.58 6.94 -9.05
N ILE A 99 -4.54 6.46 -8.36
CA ILE A 99 -3.66 7.30 -7.55
C ILE A 99 -2.97 8.36 -8.43
N VAL A 100 -2.50 7.96 -9.62
CA VAL A 100 -1.92 8.89 -10.61
C VAL A 100 -2.93 9.96 -11.04
N LEU A 101 -4.19 9.58 -11.24
CA LEU A 101 -5.26 10.51 -11.62
C LEU A 101 -5.56 11.52 -10.51
N TYR A 102 -5.63 11.08 -9.24
CA TYR A 102 -5.74 11.97 -8.09
C TYR A 102 -4.50 12.87 -7.92
N ALA A 103 -3.30 12.35 -8.14
CA ALA A 103 -2.08 13.16 -8.13
C ALA A 103 -2.11 14.25 -9.20
N ALA A 104 -2.60 13.94 -10.40
CA ALA A 104 -2.77 14.92 -11.47
C ALA A 104 -3.82 15.99 -11.14
N LEU A 105 -4.97 15.59 -10.55
CA LEU A 105 -5.99 16.52 -10.06
C LEU A 105 -5.40 17.49 -9.02
N LEU A 106 -4.74 16.97 -7.98
CA LEU A 106 -4.13 17.78 -6.93
C LEU A 106 -3.06 18.71 -7.48
N THR A 107 -2.27 18.27 -8.47
CA THR A 107 -1.29 19.10 -9.16
C THR A 107 -1.94 20.20 -10.00
N ALA A 108 -3.03 19.91 -10.72
CA ALA A 108 -3.78 20.89 -11.46
C ALA A 108 -4.36 21.97 -10.52
N MET A 109 -4.94 21.56 -9.39
CA MET A 109 -5.42 22.49 -8.36
C MET A 109 -4.28 23.31 -7.75
N HIS A 110 -3.12 22.71 -7.47
CA HIS A 110 -1.93 23.45 -7.04
C HIS A 110 -1.55 24.56 -8.04
N ARG A 111 -1.51 24.25 -9.34
CA ARG A 111 -1.18 25.23 -10.39
C ARG A 111 -2.16 26.41 -10.41
N ILE A 112 -3.45 26.16 -10.18
CA ILE A 112 -4.52 27.16 -10.25
C ILE A 112 -4.67 27.93 -8.93
N VAL A 113 -4.71 27.22 -7.79
CA VAL A 113 -4.99 27.81 -6.47
C VAL A 113 -3.74 28.42 -5.85
N GLY A 114 -2.57 27.78 -6.03
CA GLY A 114 -1.28 28.27 -5.53
C GLY A 114 -0.59 27.31 -4.55
N ALA A 115 0.57 27.74 -4.06
CA ALA A 115 1.44 26.95 -3.17
C ALA A 115 0.77 26.60 -1.84
N GLU A 116 -0.15 27.43 -1.34
CA GLU A 116 -0.92 27.15 -0.10
C GLU A 116 -1.70 25.84 -0.17
N PHE A 117 -2.31 25.57 -1.34
CA PHE A 117 -3.03 24.32 -1.58
C PHE A 117 -2.10 23.11 -1.49
N ALA A 118 -0.97 23.17 -2.20
CA ALA A 118 0.01 22.06 -2.19
C ALA A 118 0.60 21.81 -0.80
N ALA A 119 0.93 22.88 -0.07
CA ALA A 119 1.46 22.78 1.28
C ALA A 119 0.45 22.15 2.25
N HIS A 120 -0.84 22.51 2.14
CA HIS A 120 -1.90 21.91 2.94
C HIS A 120 -2.06 20.40 2.63
N VAL A 121 -2.14 20.04 1.34
CA VAL A 121 -2.22 18.64 0.89
C VAL A 121 -1.05 17.83 1.43
N LEU A 122 0.18 18.34 1.30
CA LEU A 122 1.38 17.67 1.77
C LEU A 122 1.38 17.49 3.29
N GLN A 123 1.04 18.54 4.04
CA GLN A 123 0.99 18.50 5.50
C GLN A 123 -0.01 17.44 6.00
N VAL A 124 -1.23 17.40 5.44
CA VAL A 124 -2.25 16.43 5.84
C VAL A 124 -1.83 15.01 5.44
N CYS A 125 -1.28 14.83 4.24
CA CYS A 125 -0.79 13.54 3.75
C CYS A 125 0.33 12.98 4.65
N ILE A 126 1.35 13.78 4.97
CA ILE A 126 2.47 13.37 5.82
C ILE A 126 2.00 13.12 7.26
N SER A 127 1.15 13.97 7.83
CA SER A 127 0.60 13.77 9.17
C SER A 127 -0.17 12.45 9.28
N ARG A 128 -1.00 12.14 8.26
CA ARG A 128 -1.75 10.89 8.19
C ARG A 128 -0.82 9.68 8.03
N PHE A 129 0.18 9.79 7.16
CA PHE A 129 1.21 8.77 7.00
C PHE A 129 1.95 8.49 8.32
N MET A 130 2.48 9.52 8.99
CA MET A 130 3.23 9.36 10.25
C MET A 130 2.40 8.71 11.34
N THR A 131 1.11 9.08 11.44
CA THR A 131 0.18 8.48 12.42
C THR A 131 -0.07 7.01 12.13
N THR A 132 -0.34 6.64 10.88
CA THR A 132 -0.61 5.25 10.50
C THR A 132 0.66 4.41 10.59
N TYR A 133 1.79 4.94 10.16
CA TYR A 133 3.09 4.29 10.23
C TYR A 133 3.52 4.03 11.68
N GLY A 134 3.33 5.01 12.59
CA GLY A 134 3.59 4.83 14.03
C GLY A 134 2.73 3.72 14.65
N ARG A 135 1.45 3.64 14.29
CA ARG A 135 0.56 2.55 14.74
C ARG A 135 1.02 1.18 14.25
N LEU A 136 1.49 1.08 13.00
CA LEU A 136 2.01 -0.15 12.43
C LEU A 136 3.29 -0.64 13.14
N LEU A 137 4.18 0.28 13.51
CA LEU A 137 5.40 -0.06 14.25
C LEU A 137 5.13 -0.53 15.69
N GLN A 138 4.02 -0.12 16.29
CA GLN A 138 3.64 -0.48 17.66
C GLN A 138 2.75 -1.73 17.74
N ALA A 139 2.01 -2.05 16.70
CA ALA A 139 1.03 -3.14 16.70
C ALA A 139 1.42 -4.19 15.64
N ASP A 140 1.32 -5.50 16.01
CA ASP A 140 1.41 -6.65 15.09
C ASP A 140 0.24 -6.70 14.06
N SER A 141 -0.34 -5.57 13.71
CA SER A 141 -1.56 -5.44 12.92
C SER A 141 -1.21 -5.20 11.45
N HIS A 142 -1.33 -6.25 10.63
CA HIS A 142 -1.15 -6.19 9.17
C HIS A 142 -2.26 -5.42 8.43
N ALA A 143 -3.31 -5.00 9.13
CA ALA A 143 -4.50 -4.42 8.49
C ALA A 143 -4.30 -3.00 7.89
N SER A 144 -3.29 -2.26 8.34
CA SER A 144 -3.08 -0.86 7.94
C SER A 144 -1.89 -0.63 6.99
N THR A 145 -1.17 -1.69 6.61
CA THR A 145 0.02 -1.60 5.73
C THR A 145 -0.32 -0.91 4.41
N ARG A 146 -1.47 -1.23 3.83
CA ARG A 146 -1.90 -0.69 2.53
C ARG A 146 -2.12 0.82 2.54
N GLU A 147 -2.61 1.38 3.63
CA GLU A 147 -2.77 2.83 3.78
C GLU A 147 -1.42 3.54 3.63
N CYS A 148 -0.37 3.07 4.31
CA CYS A 148 0.98 3.61 4.19
C CYS A 148 1.52 3.48 2.76
N VAL A 149 1.34 2.33 2.12
CA VAL A 149 1.76 2.08 0.74
C VAL A 149 1.06 3.04 -0.24
N ASN A 150 -0.25 3.24 -0.10
CA ASN A 150 -1.02 4.13 -0.97
C ASN A 150 -0.61 5.60 -0.79
N LEU A 151 -0.37 6.05 0.45
CA LEU A 151 0.11 7.41 0.73
C LEU A 151 1.51 7.67 0.17
N VAL A 152 2.44 6.72 0.33
CA VAL A 152 3.78 6.81 -0.28
C VAL A 152 3.68 6.81 -1.81
N THR A 153 2.81 5.98 -2.38
CA THR A 153 2.56 5.96 -3.83
C THR A 153 2.04 7.30 -4.32
N LEU A 154 1.10 7.92 -3.56
CA LEU A 154 0.62 9.26 -3.88
C LEU A 154 1.77 10.28 -3.88
N LEU A 155 2.63 10.30 -2.85
CA LEU A 155 3.79 11.21 -2.78
C LEU A 155 4.73 11.01 -3.97
N CYS A 156 5.00 9.77 -4.37
CA CYS A 156 5.78 9.44 -5.55
C CYS A 156 5.17 10.03 -6.83
N HIS A 157 3.85 9.89 -7.01
CA HIS A 157 3.20 10.43 -8.20
C HIS A 157 3.04 11.95 -8.17
N LEU A 158 2.87 12.57 -7.00
CA LEU A 158 2.93 14.03 -6.86
C LEU A 158 4.29 14.60 -7.28
N PHE A 159 5.38 13.88 -6.99
CA PHE A 159 6.71 14.19 -7.53
C PHE A 159 6.76 13.96 -9.05
N ASN A 160 6.29 12.82 -9.55
CA ASN A 160 6.33 12.47 -10.97
C ASN A 160 5.58 13.49 -11.86
N VAL A 161 4.47 14.08 -11.36
CA VAL A 161 3.69 15.11 -12.05
C VAL A 161 4.13 16.53 -11.69
N LYS A 162 5.27 16.70 -10.99
CA LYS A 162 5.90 17.99 -10.67
C LYS A 162 5.08 18.91 -9.75
N MET A 163 4.36 18.34 -8.79
CA MET A 163 3.79 19.11 -7.68
C MET A 163 4.80 19.28 -6.55
N LEU A 164 5.58 18.24 -6.25
CA LEU A 164 6.60 18.20 -5.20
C LEU A 164 7.99 18.06 -5.80
N SER A 165 9.02 18.49 -5.05
CA SER A 165 10.43 18.23 -5.36
C SER A 165 10.85 16.85 -4.84
N ASP A 166 12.05 16.43 -5.19
CA ASP A 166 12.70 15.19 -4.77
C ASP A 166 13.06 15.16 -3.27
N VAL A 167 13.25 16.33 -2.64
CA VAL A 167 13.67 16.47 -1.23
C VAL A 167 12.80 15.63 -0.30
N ILE A 168 11.48 15.73 -0.44
CA ILE A 168 10.55 14.99 0.42
C ILE A 168 10.68 13.48 0.29
N LEU A 169 10.94 12.96 -0.93
CA LEU A 169 11.13 11.52 -1.15
C LEU A 169 12.44 11.03 -0.55
N TYR A 170 13.50 11.82 -0.64
CA TYR A 170 14.79 11.50 0.00
C TYR A 170 14.69 11.51 1.53
N ASP A 171 13.95 12.44 2.09
CA ASP A 171 13.69 12.48 3.53
C ASP A 171 12.86 11.28 3.99
N MET A 172 11.86 10.86 3.20
CA MET A 172 11.09 9.64 3.47
C MET A 172 11.97 8.38 3.42
N VAL A 173 12.88 8.29 2.46
CA VAL A 173 13.83 7.18 2.39
C VAL A 173 14.75 7.15 3.63
N ARG A 174 15.26 8.29 4.08
CA ARG A 174 16.06 8.37 5.31
C ARG A 174 15.27 7.96 6.55
N LEU A 175 13.99 8.31 6.61
CA LEU A 175 13.07 7.86 7.66
C LEU A 175 12.92 6.32 7.67
N PHE A 176 12.73 5.70 6.51
CA PHE A 176 12.59 4.24 6.42
C PHE A 176 13.87 3.52 6.80
N LEU A 177 15.02 4.09 6.51
CA LEU A 177 16.33 3.58 6.92
C LEU A 177 16.68 3.84 8.40
N GLY A 178 15.80 4.50 9.16
CA GLY A 178 16.05 4.85 10.56
C GLY A 178 17.15 5.89 10.78
N GLN A 179 17.56 6.63 9.72
CA GLN A 179 18.67 7.58 9.77
C GLN A 179 18.25 8.97 10.29
N SER A 180 17.03 9.39 10.01
CA SER A 180 16.53 10.73 10.35
C SER A 180 15.03 10.74 10.48
N PHE A 181 14.47 11.76 11.15
CA PHE A 181 13.03 12.02 11.28
C PHE A 181 12.23 10.97 12.06
N VAL A 182 12.86 9.98 12.69
CA VAL A 182 12.20 8.94 13.50
C VAL A 182 11.38 9.58 14.63
N HIS A 183 11.89 10.65 15.24
CA HIS A 183 11.21 11.42 16.28
C HIS A 183 9.87 12.05 15.84
N MET A 184 9.63 12.17 14.53
CA MET A 184 8.34 12.65 13.97
C MET A 184 7.26 11.57 13.98
N VAL A 185 7.63 10.32 14.17
CA VAL A 185 6.69 9.19 14.18
C VAL A 185 6.13 9.02 15.59
N PRO A 186 4.81 9.16 15.79
CA PRO A 186 4.22 9.08 17.13
C PRO A 186 4.49 7.74 17.82
N GLY A 187 5.02 7.78 19.03
CA GLY A 187 5.22 6.59 19.88
C GLY A 187 6.38 5.68 19.50
N VAL A 188 7.30 6.14 18.66
CA VAL A 188 8.51 5.40 18.25
C VAL A 188 9.72 6.01 18.93
N ALA A 189 10.65 5.17 19.42
CA ALA A 189 11.93 5.61 19.99
C ALA A 189 12.87 6.16 18.90
N ASP A 190 13.87 6.97 19.30
CA ASP A 190 14.80 7.59 18.37
C ASP A 190 15.63 6.56 17.57
N GLU A 191 15.88 5.39 18.14
CA GLU A 191 16.51 4.27 17.44
C GLU A 191 15.44 3.28 16.96
N LYS A 192 15.28 3.21 15.65
CA LYS A 192 14.31 2.34 15.00
C LYS A 192 15.03 1.26 14.19
N PRO A 193 14.80 -0.04 14.47
CA PRO A 193 15.29 -1.10 13.60
C PRO A 193 14.54 -1.07 12.26
N ILE A 194 15.24 -1.43 11.19
CA ILE A 194 14.63 -1.57 9.87
C ILE A 194 13.72 -2.79 9.87
N THR A 195 12.48 -2.62 9.42
CA THR A 195 11.46 -3.65 9.34
C THR A 195 11.23 -4.09 7.88
N GLU A 196 10.55 -5.21 7.67
CA GLU A 196 10.13 -5.65 6.33
C GLU A 196 9.24 -4.61 5.65
N MET A 197 8.39 -3.92 6.41
CA MET A 197 7.56 -2.81 5.94
C MET A 197 8.40 -1.66 5.36
N ASP A 198 9.52 -1.31 5.99
CA ASP A 198 10.39 -0.26 5.49
C ASP A 198 10.99 -0.60 4.13
N ILE A 199 11.36 -1.88 3.95
CA ILE A 199 11.88 -2.38 2.68
C ILE A 199 10.79 -2.34 1.59
N GLU A 200 9.54 -2.68 1.94
CA GLU A 200 8.41 -2.55 1.02
C GLU A 200 8.19 -1.10 0.56
N LEU A 201 8.20 -0.16 1.51
CA LEU A 201 8.04 1.27 1.21
C LEU A 201 9.19 1.80 0.37
N LEU A 202 10.44 1.41 0.66
CA LEU A 202 11.61 1.73 -0.15
C LEU A 202 11.48 1.20 -1.58
N LEU A 203 11.12 -0.07 -1.72
CA LEU A 203 10.88 -0.69 -3.02
C LEU A 203 9.80 0.07 -3.80
N ARG A 204 8.73 0.48 -3.11
CA ARG A 204 7.64 1.26 -3.73
C ARG A 204 8.13 2.61 -4.24
N VAL A 205 8.90 3.36 -3.48
CA VAL A 205 9.49 4.64 -3.91
C VAL A 205 10.32 4.44 -5.18
N VAL A 206 11.18 3.43 -5.22
CA VAL A 206 12.05 3.18 -6.36
C VAL A 206 11.27 2.68 -7.58
N GLN A 207 10.26 1.83 -7.41
CA GLN A 207 9.40 1.37 -8.51
C GLN A 207 8.58 2.51 -9.12
N SER A 208 7.96 3.35 -8.29
CA SER A 208 7.05 4.41 -8.75
C SER A 208 7.79 5.64 -9.27
N SER A 209 8.96 6.01 -8.70
CA SER A 209 9.65 7.27 -9.00
C SER A 209 11.13 7.11 -9.36
N GLY A 210 11.69 5.91 -9.32
CA GLY A 210 13.13 5.69 -9.49
C GLY A 210 13.68 6.21 -10.82
N GLN A 211 12.90 6.13 -11.90
CA GLN A 211 13.29 6.67 -13.21
C GLN A 211 13.35 8.20 -13.19
N GLN A 212 12.33 8.85 -12.61
CA GLN A 212 12.27 10.31 -12.50
C GLN A 212 13.32 10.84 -11.52
N LEU A 213 13.57 10.15 -10.41
CA LEU A 213 14.63 10.49 -9.47
C LEU A 213 16.02 10.41 -10.14
N ARG A 214 16.26 9.38 -10.96
CA ARG A 214 17.49 9.28 -11.74
C ARG A 214 17.66 10.43 -12.72
N HIS A 215 16.60 10.90 -13.36
CA HIS A 215 16.65 12.04 -14.27
C HIS A 215 16.82 13.37 -13.53
N ALA A 216 16.30 13.48 -12.31
CA ALA A 216 16.42 14.68 -11.48
C ALA A 216 17.82 14.77 -10.84
N ASP A 217 18.26 13.70 -10.21
CA ASP A 217 19.58 13.62 -9.52
C ASP A 217 20.06 12.16 -9.43
N ALA A 218 20.93 11.76 -10.36
CA ALA A 218 21.48 10.42 -10.42
C ALA A 218 22.47 10.13 -9.28
N GLU A 219 23.19 11.15 -8.79
CA GLU A 219 24.16 11.00 -7.71
C GLU A 219 23.44 10.75 -6.38
N SER A 220 22.44 11.54 -6.06
CA SER A 220 21.62 11.35 -4.84
C SER A 220 20.91 10.01 -4.83
N LEU A 221 20.38 9.55 -5.97
CA LEU A 221 19.81 8.21 -6.06
C LEU A 221 20.86 7.13 -5.82
N SER A 222 22.05 7.28 -6.40
CA SER A 222 23.16 6.33 -6.18
C SER A 222 23.58 6.29 -4.72
N ALA A 223 23.75 7.46 -4.10
CA ALA A 223 24.11 7.58 -2.69
C ALA A 223 23.06 6.93 -1.76
N ILE A 224 21.78 7.10 -2.06
CA ILE A 224 20.70 6.48 -1.28
C ILE A 224 20.68 4.97 -1.44
N VAL A 225 20.90 4.44 -2.65
CA VAL A 225 20.97 2.98 -2.83
C VAL A 225 22.20 2.41 -2.08
N GLU A 226 23.34 3.10 -2.09
CA GLU A 226 24.50 2.71 -1.31
C GLU A 226 24.24 2.77 0.20
N LEU A 227 23.61 3.85 0.67
CA LEU A 227 23.19 3.97 2.07
C LEU A 227 22.22 2.84 2.46
N THR A 228 21.26 2.51 1.59
CA THR A 228 20.34 1.40 1.80
C THR A 228 21.10 0.07 1.93
N GLN A 229 22.07 -0.19 1.06
CA GLN A 229 22.91 -1.37 1.15
C GLN A 229 23.70 -1.44 2.46
N GLN A 230 24.31 -0.33 2.88
CA GLN A 230 25.06 -0.25 4.13
C GLN A 230 24.16 -0.50 5.36
N CYS A 231 23.00 0.15 5.41
CA CYS A 231 22.04 -0.01 6.52
C CYS A 231 21.46 -1.43 6.57
N MET A 232 21.28 -2.07 5.41
CA MET A 232 20.75 -3.44 5.32
C MET A 232 21.81 -4.52 5.56
N GLN A 233 23.10 -4.20 5.40
CA GLN A 233 24.19 -5.13 5.73
C GLN A 233 24.22 -5.34 7.25
N GLY A 234 23.72 -6.46 7.72
CA GLY A 234 23.64 -6.79 9.14
C GLY A 234 22.30 -6.50 9.80
N ALA A 235 21.34 -5.95 9.09
CA ALA A 235 19.98 -5.82 9.62
C ALA A 235 19.36 -7.20 9.86
N PRO A 236 18.81 -7.46 11.06
CA PRO A 236 18.24 -8.78 11.40
C PRO A 236 17.15 -9.23 10.41
N VAL A 237 16.31 -8.32 9.96
CA VAL A 237 15.22 -8.60 9.01
C VAL A 237 15.73 -9.18 7.69
N VAL A 238 16.87 -8.70 7.17
CA VAL A 238 17.48 -9.22 5.92
C VAL A 238 18.07 -10.62 6.13
N ALA A 239 18.62 -10.87 7.33
CA ALA A 239 19.15 -12.18 7.67
C ALA A 239 18.05 -13.22 7.87
N GLU A 240 16.87 -12.81 8.34
CA GLU A 240 15.76 -13.67 8.75
C GLU A 240 14.71 -13.90 7.64
N SER A 241 14.49 -12.90 6.75
CA SER A 241 13.48 -12.96 5.71
C SER A 241 14.08 -13.11 4.31
N SER A 242 13.70 -14.17 3.58
CA SER A 242 14.06 -14.36 2.17
C SER A 242 13.43 -13.30 1.28
N ARG A 243 12.25 -12.82 1.64
CA ARG A 243 11.54 -11.77 0.94
C ARG A 243 12.28 -10.43 1.05
N ALA A 244 12.75 -10.08 2.25
CA ALA A 244 13.55 -8.86 2.46
C ALA A 244 14.84 -8.87 1.63
N ARG A 245 15.54 -10.01 1.58
CA ARG A 245 16.73 -10.18 0.72
C ARG A 245 16.44 -9.98 -0.75
N PHE A 246 15.33 -10.57 -1.23
CA PHE A 246 14.91 -10.40 -2.62
C PHE A 246 14.57 -8.95 -2.96
N MET A 247 13.84 -8.25 -2.08
CA MET A 247 13.50 -6.84 -2.26
C MET A 247 14.75 -5.96 -2.32
N LEU A 248 15.72 -6.21 -1.43
CA LEU A 248 16.99 -5.48 -1.43
C LEU A 248 17.75 -5.70 -2.75
N GLU A 249 17.79 -6.92 -3.25
CA GLU A 249 18.44 -7.23 -4.52
C GLU A 249 17.74 -6.55 -5.70
N ALA A 250 16.40 -6.49 -5.68
CA ALA A 250 15.62 -5.75 -6.67
C ALA A 250 15.94 -4.24 -6.67
N LEU A 251 16.14 -3.63 -5.48
CA LEU A 251 16.59 -2.24 -5.35
C LEU A 251 17.97 -2.00 -5.98
N ILE A 252 18.91 -2.92 -5.75
CA ILE A 252 20.26 -2.86 -6.31
C ILE A 252 20.24 -2.95 -7.85
N HIS A 253 19.41 -3.86 -8.39
CA HIS A 253 19.27 -4.01 -9.84
C HIS A 253 18.66 -2.79 -10.53
N LEU A 254 17.74 -2.09 -9.88
CA LEU A 254 17.19 -0.84 -10.40
C LEU A 254 18.27 0.26 -10.55
N LYS A 255 19.26 0.31 -9.64
CA LYS A 255 20.43 1.19 -9.78
C LYS A 255 21.23 0.87 -11.05
N GLN A 256 21.51 -0.40 -11.28
CA GLN A 256 22.45 -0.83 -12.33
C GLN A 256 21.85 -0.73 -13.76
N LYS A 257 20.61 -1.15 -13.98
CA LYS A 257 20.06 -1.37 -15.31
C LYS A 257 18.97 -0.39 -15.76
N GLY A 258 18.41 0.43 -14.86
CA GLY A 258 17.41 1.46 -15.22
C GLY A 258 16.13 0.94 -15.87
N LYS A 259 15.86 -0.36 -15.86
CA LYS A 259 14.69 -0.97 -16.50
C LYS A 259 13.65 -1.36 -15.47
N HIS A 260 12.38 -1.18 -15.82
CA HIS A 260 11.21 -1.43 -14.99
C HIS A 260 11.08 -2.90 -14.56
N LEU A 261 10.74 -3.11 -13.31
CA LEU A 261 10.34 -4.41 -12.77
C LEU A 261 8.84 -4.64 -13.06
N GLY A 262 8.51 -5.21 -14.20
CA GLY A 262 7.16 -5.70 -14.46
C GLY A 262 6.38 -4.99 -15.58
N ARG A 263 5.36 -5.68 -16.09
CA ARG A 263 4.52 -5.29 -17.24
C ARG A 263 3.54 -4.15 -16.90
N ASP A 264 3.10 -4.04 -15.63
CA ASP A 264 2.12 -3.03 -15.20
C ASP A 264 2.74 -1.64 -15.06
N VAL A 265 4.05 -1.55 -14.84
CA VAL A 265 4.78 -0.28 -14.76
C VAL A 265 4.73 0.48 -16.10
N SER A 266 4.60 -0.20 -17.24
CA SER A 266 4.46 0.44 -18.55
C SER A 266 3.14 1.22 -18.67
N ALA A 267 2.01 0.65 -18.25
CA ALA A 267 0.70 1.30 -18.32
C ALA A 267 0.61 2.52 -17.40
N THR A 268 1.16 2.42 -16.19
CA THR A 268 1.22 3.54 -15.23
C THR A 268 2.13 4.65 -15.74
N ALA A 269 3.30 4.32 -16.31
CA ALA A 269 4.21 5.29 -16.89
C ALA A 269 3.57 6.06 -18.06
N GLU A 270 2.78 5.40 -18.91
CA GLU A 270 2.02 6.05 -19.97
C GLU A 270 0.94 7.01 -19.41
N SER A 271 0.22 6.59 -18.37
CA SER A 271 -0.77 7.45 -17.69
C SER A 271 -0.09 8.68 -17.08
N VAL A 272 1.03 8.51 -16.38
CA VAL A 272 1.83 9.63 -15.85
C VAL A 272 2.26 10.57 -16.98
N GLN A 273 2.72 10.04 -18.11
CA GLN A 273 3.14 10.86 -19.23
C GLN A 273 1.98 11.64 -19.87
N ARG A 274 0.80 11.01 -20.05
CA ARG A 274 -0.40 11.67 -20.58
C ARG A 274 -0.87 12.79 -19.64
N LEU A 275 -0.95 12.50 -18.34
CA LEU A 275 -1.38 13.48 -17.33
C LEU A 275 -0.36 14.61 -17.13
N SER A 276 0.94 14.33 -17.22
CA SER A 276 1.98 15.38 -17.21
C SER A 276 1.86 16.31 -18.42
N LYS A 277 1.53 15.78 -19.60
CA LYS A 277 1.23 16.60 -20.80
C LYS A 277 -0.02 17.46 -20.58
N TYR A 278 -1.06 16.91 -19.95
CA TYR A 278 -2.25 17.69 -19.60
C TYR A 278 -1.88 18.84 -18.66
N ILE A 279 -1.14 18.60 -17.56
CA ILE A 279 -0.71 19.62 -16.60
C ILE A 279 0.11 20.72 -17.31
N SER A 280 1.05 20.34 -18.18
CA SER A 280 1.82 21.31 -18.97
C SER A 280 0.95 22.12 -19.93
N SER A 281 -0.17 21.57 -20.40
CA SER A 281 -1.11 22.28 -21.26
C SER A 281 -1.95 23.33 -20.52
N LEU A 282 -2.09 23.21 -19.19
CA LEU A 282 -2.84 24.17 -18.37
C LEU A 282 -2.25 25.59 -18.45
N GLU A 283 -0.92 25.72 -18.58
CA GLU A 283 -0.24 27.01 -18.72
C GLU A 283 -0.73 27.83 -19.94
N ARG A 284 -1.16 27.11 -20.99
CA ARG A 284 -1.70 27.75 -22.21
C ARG A 284 -3.19 28.10 -22.12
N LYS A 285 -3.90 27.43 -21.22
CA LYS A 285 -5.36 27.51 -21.12
C LYS A 285 -5.83 28.45 -20.01
N ARG A 286 -5.02 28.64 -18.96
CA ARG A 286 -5.42 29.36 -17.72
C ARG A 286 -4.27 30.16 -17.14
N THR A 287 -4.62 31.20 -16.39
CA THR A 287 -3.66 31.91 -15.55
C THR A 287 -3.31 31.05 -14.34
N LEU A 288 -2.03 30.71 -14.22
CA LEU A 288 -1.53 29.88 -13.12
C LEU A 288 -1.00 30.78 -12.00
N ARG A 289 -1.17 30.33 -10.75
CA ARG A 289 -0.62 30.97 -9.55
C ARG A 289 0.66 30.31 -9.07
N ALA A 290 0.89 29.04 -9.42
CA ALA A 290 2.11 28.31 -9.11
C ALA A 290 2.72 27.72 -10.38
N HIS A 291 4.00 28.01 -10.64
CA HIS A 291 4.72 27.57 -11.83
C HIS A 291 5.76 26.48 -11.54
N SER A 292 6.27 26.44 -10.31
CA SER A 292 7.31 25.48 -9.88
C SER A 292 6.75 24.42 -8.94
N ALA A 293 7.48 23.30 -8.83
CA ALA A 293 7.23 22.30 -7.81
C ALA A 293 7.51 22.87 -6.41
N LEU A 294 6.74 22.41 -5.42
CA LEU A 294 6.92 22.81 -4.03
C LEU A 294 8.21 22.17 -3.48
N GLN A 295 9.16 23.00 -3.08
CA GLN A 295 10.44 22.54 -2.50
C GLN A 295 10.34 22.55 -0.97
N VAL A 296 9.91 21.43 -0.41
CA VAL A 296 9.68 21.27 1.03
C VAL A 296 10.17 19.88 1.46
N GLY A 297 10.92 19.84 2.55
CA GLY A 297 11.33 18.61 3.23
C GLY A 297 10.48 18.31 4.47
N LEU A 298 10.75 17.18 5.11
CA LEU A 298 10.09 16.81 6.38
C LEU A 298 10.43 17.80 7.51
N GLN A 299 11.65 18.35 7.53
CA GLN A 299 12.04 19.35 8.51
C GLN A 299 11.20 20.61 8.42
N ASP A 300 10.97 21.10 7.19
CA ASP A 300 10.17 22.31 6.97
C ASP A 300 8.71 22.13 7.42
N LEU A 301 8.16 20.92 7.27
CA LEU A 301 6.81 20.58 7.75
C LEU A 301 6.75 20.53 9.28
N GLN A 302 7.81 20.05 9.94
CA GLN A 302 7.91 20.07 11.39
C GLN A 302 8.00 21.49 11.92
N ASP A 303 8.84 22.32 11.30
CA ASP A 303 9.02 23.71 11.68
C ASP A 303 7.74 24.53 11.43
N ALA A 304 6.97 24.20 10.40
CA ALA A 304 5.66 24.81 10.14
C ALA A 304 4.65 24.55 11.27
N THR A 305 4.72 23.41 11.94
CA THR A 305 3.88 23.10 13.08
C THR A 305 4.27 23.92 14.32
N ARG A 306 5.56 24.28 14.46
CA ARG A 306 6.12 25.03 15.60
C ARG A 306 6.13 26.54 15.40
N HIS A 307 6.50 27.01 14.20
CA HIS A 307 6.72 28.41 13.86
C HIS A 307 5.60 29.03 13.03
N GLY A 308 4.55 28.28 12.68
CA GLY A 308 3.44 28.72 11.88
C GLY A 308 3.59 28.41 10.39
N ARG A 309 2.52 28.67 9.65
CA ARG A 309 2.40 28.29 8.24
C ARG A 309 3.25 29.23 7.37
N TRP A 310 4.47 28.84 7.05
CA TRP A 310 5.43 29.60 6.23
C TRP A 310 4.88 29.99 4.85
N TRP A 311 4.00 29.19 4.28
CA TRP A 311 3.34 29.47 2.98
C TRP A 311 2.29 30.61 3.03
N LEU A 312 1.89 31.07 4.24
CA LEU A 312 1.00 32.23 4.40
C LEU A 312 1.78 33.54 4.50
N VAL A 313 3.07 33.50 4.80
CA VAL A 313 3.89 34.69 5.06
C VAL A 313 4.53 35.25 3.76
N GLY A 314 4.35 34.56 2.63
CA GLY A 314 4.84 35.01 1.32
C GLY A 314 6.31 34.66 1.03
N ALA A 315 6.79 35.02 -0.16
CA ALA A 315 8.05 34.64 -0.77
C ALA A 315 9.34 35.08 -0.05
N ALA A 316 9.28 35.45 1.23
CA ALA A 316 10.43 35.84 2.04
C ALA A 316 11.21 34.66 2.67
N TRP A 317 10.72 33.44 2.53
CA TRP A 317 11.46 32.26 2.96
C TRP A 317 12.41 31.82 1.84
N THR A 318 13.61 32.39 1.83
CA THR A 318 14.74 31.84 1.08
C THR A 318 15.33 30.68 1.87
N GLY A 319 14.82 29.46 1.63
CA GLY A 319 15.53 28.23 1.96
C GLY A 319 16.92 28.29 1.29
N LYS A 320 17.95 27.86 2.00
CA LYS A 320 19.37 27.89 1.57
C LYS A 320 19.49 27.57 0.08
N GLU A 321 20.00 28.55 -0.68
CA GLU A 321 20.40 28.39 -2.06
C GLU A 321 21.35 27.21 -2.22
N ARG A 322 20.93 26.20 -2.96
CA ARG A 322 21.81 25.22 -3.57
C ARG A 322 22.18 25.73 -4.95
N GLU A 323 23.45 26.02 -5.16
CA GLU A 323 23.98 26.38 -6.48
C GLU A 323 23.72 25.28 -7.52
N PRO A 324 23.38 25.62 -8.77
CA PRO A 324 23.15 24.64 -9.83
C PRO A 324 24.48 24.17 -10.41
N ALA A 325 24.80 22.91 -10.21
CA ALA A 325 25.89 22.25 -10.95
C ALA A 325 25.41 21.81 -12.34
N SER A 326 25.99 22.41 -13.37
CA SER A 326 25.84 22.06 -14.77
C SER A 326 26.75 20.88 -15.16
N VAL A 327 26.21 19.80 -15.72
CA VAL A 327 26.99 18.72 -16.35
C VAL A 327 26.31 18.24 -17.63
N PRO A 328 27.07 17.91 -18.71
CA PRO A 328 26.56 17.68 -20.04
C PRO A 328 26.05 16.25 -20.30
N MET A 329 25.06 16.18 -21.19
CA MET A 329 24.45 14.95 -21.69
C MET A 329 25.42 14.08 -22.52
N SER A 330 25.41 12.79 -22.27
CA SER A 330 25.80 11.76 -23.23
C SER A 330 24.80 10.61 -23.19
N GLU A 331 24.32 10.22 -24.38
CA GLU A 331 23.38 9.14 -24.61
C GLU A 331 24.05 7.76 -24.42
N PRO A 332 23.36 6.74 -23.96
CA PRO A 332 23.80 5.37 -24.11
C PRO A 332 22.85 4.45 -24.88
N GLU A 333 23.48 3.61 -25.64
CA GLU A 333 22.95 2.55 -26.50
C GLU A 333 22.20 1.43 -25.75
N ALA A 334 21.29 0.77 -26.48
CA ALA A 334 20.41 -0.30 -26.02
C ALA A 334 21.12 -1.65 -25.99
N THR A 335 20.83 -2.47 -24.96
CA THR A 335 20.63 -3.94 -25.09
C THR A 335 20.26 -4.64 -23.78
N ASP A 336 19.39 -5.62 -23.91
CA ASP A 336 19.07 -6.83 -23.14
C ASP A 336 18.23 -6.82 -21.84
N SER A 337 17.34 -7.82 -21.78
CA SER A 337 16.14 -7.98 -20.95
C SER A 337 16.36 -8.39 -19.48
N PRO A 338 15.57 -7.87 -18.51
CA PRO A 338 15.72 -8.12 -17.07
C PRO A 338 15.10 -9.42 -16.53
N GLY A 339 14.45 -10.21 -17.38
CA GLY A 339 13.80 -11.47 -16.94
C GLY A 339 14.77 -12.58 -16.52
N HIS A 340 16.07 -12.46 -16.80
CA HIS A 340 17.05 -13.52 -16.53
C HIS A 340 17.50 -13.62 -15.07
N ASP A 341 17.60 -12.51 -14.35
CA ASP A 341 18.20 -12.52 -13.01
C ASP A 341 17.24 -13.00 -11.91
N LEU A 342 15.96 -12.62 -11.97
CA LEU A 342 14.92 -13.15 -11.06
C LEU A 342 14.69 -14.66 -11.28
N SER A 343 14.82 -15.10 -12.52
CA SER A 343 14.77 -16.51 -12.87
C SER A 343 15.95 -17.30 -12.29
N HIS A 344 17.14 -16.67 -12.16
CA HIS A 344 18.31 -17.30 -11.54
C HIS A 344 18.11 -17.49 -10.03
N LEU A 345 17.61 -16.45 -9.34
CA LEU A 345 17.27 -16.52 -7.90
C LEU A 345 16.19 -17.56 -7.61
N ALA A 346 15.14 -17.60 -8.43
CA ALA A 346 14.10 -18.60 -8.32
C ALA A 346 14.67 -20.04 -8.50
N ARG A 347 15.61 -20.22 -9.44
CA ARG A 347 16.30 -21.52 -9.59
C ARG A 347 17.15 -21.89 -8.40
N ALA A 348 17.89 -20.92 -7.83
CA ALA A 348 18.68 -21.12 -6.61
C ALA A 348 17.81 -21.52 -5.41
N GLN A 349 16.53 -21.11 -5.40
CA GLN A 349 15.53 -21.50 -4.39
C GLN A 349 14.76 -22.79 -4.76
N GLY A 350 15.25 -23.58 -5.74
CA GLY A 350 14.62 -24.85 -6.11
C GLY A 350 13.38 -24.75 -7.00
N MET A 351 13.12 -23.59 -7.63
CA MET A 351 11.98 -23.37 -8.54
C MET A 351 12.31 -23.87 -9.95
N ASN A 352 12.25 -25.18 -10.16
CA ASN A 352 12.72 -25.84 -11.40
C ASN A 352 11.81 -25.61 -12.61
N THR A 353 10.50 -25.38 -12.42
CA THR A 353 9.55 -25.17 -13.52
C THR A 353 9.29 -23.68 -13.79
N GLU A 354 8.92 -23.34 -15.03
CA GLU A 354 8.58 -21.98 -15.41
C GLU A 354 7.40 -21.44 -14.59
N ALA A 355 6.35 -22.25 -14.38
CA ALA A 355 5.20 -21.89 -13.57
C ALA A 355 5.60 -21.55 -12.12
N ARG A 356 6.46 -22.35 -11.48
CA ARG A 356 6.97 -22.09 -10.14
C ARG A 356 7.79 -20.79 -10.08
N ARG A 357 8.62 -20.53 -11.09
CA ARG A 357 9.40 -19.28 -11.18
C ARG A 357 8.51 -18.05 -11.33
N MET A 358 7.46 -18.13 -12.17
CA MET A 358 6.49 -17.05 -12.32
C MET A 358 5.75 -16.77 -11.01
N VAL A 359 5.28 -17.82 -10.32
CA VAL A 359 4.61 -17.70 -9.03
C VAL A 359 5.57 -17.14 -7.97
N PHE A 360 6.79 -17.66 -7.88
CA PHE A 360 7.82 -17.16 -6.97
C PHE A 360 8.11 -15.67 -7.22
N SER A 361 8.30 -15.29 -8.48
CA SER A 361 8.54 -13.89 -8.83
C SER A 361 7.37 -12.99 -8.44
N ALA A 362 6.12 -13.41 -8.69
CA ALA A 362 4.93 -12.68 -8.30
C ALA A 362 4.83 -12.53 -6.78
N LEU A 363 5.07 -13.60 -6.01
CA LEU A 363 5.06 -13.55 -4.54
C LEU A 363 6.12 -12.61 -3.98
N MET A 364 7.34 -12.63 -4.54
CA MET A 364 8.47 -11.86 -4.02
C MET A 364 8.48 -10.39 -4.46
N SER A 365 7.92 -10.09 -5.64
CA SER A 365 7.86 -8.72 -6.16
C SER A 365 6.64 -7.93 -5.71
N SER A 366 5.65 -8.58 -5.10
CA SER A 366 4.42 -7.94 -4.65
C SER A 366 4.63 -7.14 -3.38
N LEU A 367 3.88 -6.04 -3.25
CA LEU A 367 4.01 -5.08 -2.16
C LEU A 367 3.46 -5.63 -0.84
N ASP A 368 2.28 -6.26 -0.90
CA ASP A 368 1.63 -6.89 0.25
C ASP A 368 0.97 -8.22 -0.14
N TYR A 369 0.35 -8.90 0.84
CA TYR A 369 -0.30 -10.19 0.63
C TYR A 369 -1.50 -10.12 -0.32
N GLN A 370 -2.22 -8.99 -0.38
CA GLN A 370 -3.36 -8.80 -1.27
C GLN A 370 -2.90 -8.60 -2.71
N ASP A 371 -1.87 -7.77 -2.90
CA ASP A 371 -1.23 -7.55 -4.17
C ASP A 371 -0.62 -8.86 -4.71
N ALA A 372 0.03 -9.64 -3.84
CA ALA A 372 0.56 -10.95 -4.19
C ALA A 372 -0.53 -11.92 -4.65
N ALA A 373 -1.63 -12.03 -3.90
CA ALA A 373 -2.75 -12.87 -4.29
C ALA A 373 -3.33 -12.44 -5.64
N HIS A 374 -3.50 -11.14 -5.86
CA HIS A 374 -3.99 -10.59 -7.12
C HIS A 374 -3.02 -10.86 -8.29
N HIS A 375 -1.73 -10.59 -8.13
CA HIS A 375 -0.72 -10.88 -9.15
C HIS A 375 -0.65 -12.37 -9.50
N VAL A 376 -0.65 -13.25 -8.51
CA VAL A 376 -0.66 -14.70 -8.72
C VAL A 376 -1.89 -15.14 -9.50
N MET A 377 -3.06 -14.56 -9.23
CA MET A 377 -4.30 -14.87 -9.96
C MET A 377 -4.33 -14.33 -11.38
N GLN A 378 -3.62 -13.24 -11.66
CA GLN A 378 -3.45 -12.71 -13.03
C GLN A 378 -2.52 -13.56 -13.89
N LEU A 379 -1.67 -14.39 -13.30
CA LEU A 379 -0.83 -15.30 -14.07
C LEU A 379 -1.70 -16.25 -14.90
N LYS A 380 -1.41 -16.34 -16.19
CA LYS A 380 -2.11 -17.25 -17.12
C LYS A 380 -1.69 -18.71 -16.87
N LEU A 381 -2.01 -19.22 -15.68
CA LEU A 381 -1.71 -20.59 -15.28
C LEU A 381 -2.88 -21.50 -15.67
N ASN A 382 -2.56 -22.68 -16.20
CA ASN A 382 -3.55 -23.73 -16.38
C ASN A 382 -3.89 -24.40 -15.02
N ASP A 383 -4.94 -25.21 -14.97
CA ASP A 383 -5.43 -25.82 -13.70
C ASP A 383 -4.40 -26.69 -12.98
N VAL A 384 -3.48 -27.30 -13.72
CA VAL A 384 -2.38 -28.09 -13.15
C VAL A 384 -1.34 -27.17 -12.52
N GLN A 385 -0.97 -26.11 -13.22
CA GLN A 385 0.00 -25.11 -12.75
C GLN A 385 -0.52 -24.31 -11.55
N ARG A 386 -1.83 -24.06 -11.47
CA ARG A 386 -2.45 -23.40 -10.30
C ARG A 386 -2.26 -24.19 -9.00
N ARG A 387 -2.19 -25.51 -9.07
CA ARG A 387 -1.91 -26.34 -7.89
C ARG A 387 -0.49 -26.14 -7.36
N GLU A 388 0.45 -25.70 -8.19
CA GLU A 388 1.80 -25.38 -7.76
C GLU A 388 1.89 -24.09 -6.93
N VAL A 389 0.91 -23.19 -7.00
CA VAL A 389 0.89 -21.93 -6.25
C VAL A 389 1.03 -22.18 -4.75
N ILE A 390 0.20 -23.05 -4.19
CA ILE A 390 0.22 -23.38 -2.75
C ILE A 390 1.52 -24.09 -2.37
N ARG A 391 2.06 -24.95 -3.25
CA ARG A 391 3.34 -25.62 -3.01
C ARG A 391 4.51 -24.65 -2.96
N VAL A 392 4.57 -23.69 -3.91
CA VAL A 392 5.59 -22.63 -3.92
C VAL A 392 5.50 -21.78 -2.67
N LEU A 393 4.28 -21.37 -2.29
CA LEU A 393 4.02 -20.55 -1.11
C LEU A 393 4.49 -21.24 0.18
N LEU A 394 4.14 -22.52 0.37
CA LEU A 394 4.56 -23.30 1.53
C LEU A 394 6.06 -23.64 1.50
N HIS A 395 6.65 -23.82 0.32
CA HIS A 395 8.10 -23.98 0.16
C HIS A 395 8.85 -22.73 0.63
N CYS A 396 8.40 -21.55 0.21
CA CYS A 396 8.99 -20.29 0.65
C CYS A 396 8.86 -20.11 2.17
N LEU A 397 7.68 -20.38 2.75
CA LEU A 397 7.47 -20.33 4.19
C LEU A 397 8.38 -21.30 4.96
N ALA A 398 8.55 -22.53 4.46
CA ALA A 398 9.37 -23.54 5.09
C ALA A 398 10.86 -23.19 5.14
N ASN A 399 11.33 -22.43 4.15
CA ASN A 399 12.73 -22.01 4.03
C ASN A 399 13.05 -20.73 4.81
N GLU A 400 12.04 -20.03 5.38
CA GLU A 400 12.29 -18.88 6.25
C GLU A 400 12.95 -19.31 7.57
N ARG A 401 13.82 -18.46 8.12
CA ARG A 401 14.43 -18.68 9.44
C ARG A 401 13.46 -18.47 10.58
N THR A 402 12.62 -17.44 10.45
CA THR A 402 11.52 -17.12 11.36
C THR A 402 10.19 -17.25 10.64
N PHE A 403 9.11 -17.51 11.39
CA PHE A 403 7.79 -17.63 10.79
C PHE A 403 7.33 -16.28 10.23
N ASN A 404 7.16 -16.20 8.91
CA ASN A 404 6.65 -15.01 8.23
C ASN A 404 5.15 -15.17 7.93
N PRO A 405 4.26 -14.37 8.55
CA PRO A 405 2.82 -14.45 8.32
C PRO A 405 2.39 -14.05 6.91
N TYR A 406 3.23 -13.34 6.16
CA TYR A 406 2.94 -12.91 4.79
C TYR A 406 2.43 -14.06 3.91
N TYR A 407 3.16 -15.18 3.87
CA TYR A 407 2.77 -16.35 3.06
C TYR A 407 1.44 -16.95 3.49
N VAL A 408 1.16 -16.94 4.78
CA VAL A 408 -0.09 -17.48 5.33
C VAL A 408 -1.27 -16.58 4.97
N LEU A 409 -1.09 -15.26 4.98
CA LEU A 409 -2.10 -14.28 4.57
C LEU A 409 -2.37 -14.35 3.06
N VAL A 410 -1.33 -14.51 2.22
CA VAL A 410 -1.51 -14.76 0.78
C VAL A 410 -2.33 -16.03 0.56
N GLY A 411 -2.01 -17.11 1.25
CA GLY A 411 -2.76 -18.37 1.16
C GLY A 411 -4.21 -18.23 1.61
N GLN A 412 -4.48 -17.46 2.67
CA GLN A 412 -5.84 -17.15 3.12
C GLN A 412 -6.62 -16.41 2.03
N GLN A 413 -6.06 -15.34 1.48
CA GLN A 413 -6.69 -14.55 0.43
C GLN A 413 -7.01 -15.39 -0.81
N LEU A 414 -6.05 -16.22 -1.27
CA LEU A 414 -6.26 -17.14 -2.39
C LEU A 414 -7.36 -18.17 -2.12
N ALA A 415 -7.47 -18.66 -0.87
CA ALA A 415 -8.51 -19.60 -0.47
C ALA A 415 -9.89 -18.96 -0.38
N ASP A 416 -9.96 -17.67 -0.02
CA ASP A 416 -11.21 -16.93 0.04
C ASP A 416 -11.73 -16.60 -1.36
N ASP A 417 -10.84 -16.28 -2.29
CA ASP A 417 -11.19 -15.94 -3.67
C ASP A 417 -11.51 -17.19 -4.53
N HIS A 418 -10.87 -18.34 -4.24
CA HIS A 418 -11.00 -19.54 -5.07
C HIS A 418 -11.12 -20.85 -4.27
N VAL A 419 -12.25 -21.53 -4.43
CA VAL A 419 -12.50 -22.84 -3.80
C VAL A 419 -11.46 -23.91 -4.21
N GLY A 420 -10.96 -23.86 -5.44
CA GLY A 420 -9.91 -24.79 -5.91
C GLY A 420 -8.61 -24.71 -5.12
N MET A 421 -8.28 -23.53 -4.55
CA MET A 421 -7.11 -23.36 -3.70
C MET A 421 -7.26 -24.08 -2.36
N ARG A 422 -8.46 -24.08 -1.76
CA ARG A 422 -8.78 -24.85 -0.53
C ARG A 422 -8.57 -26.34 -0.74
N VAL A 423 -9.03 -26.84 -1.88
CA VAL A 423 -8.83 -28.25 -2.25
C VAL A 423 -7.34 -28.56 -2.41
N THR A 424 -6.60 -27.66 -3.05
CA THR A 424 -5.14 -27.83 -3.20
C THR A 424 -4.43 -27.81 -1.85
N MET A 425 -4.78 -26.89 -0.94
CA MET A 425 -4.23 -26.86 0.42
C MET A 425 -4.47 -28.16 1.17
N GLN A 426 -5.66 -28.75 1.03
CA GLN A 426 -5.99 -30.04 1.63
C GLN A 426 -5.09 -31.16 1.11
N TYR A 427 -4.89 -31.25 -0.21
CA TYR A 427 -4.03 -32.28 -0.80
C TYR A 427 -2.57 -32.09 -0.40
N VAL A 428 -2.07 -30.85 -0.36
CA VAL A 428 -0.69 -30.56 0.08
C VAL A 428 -0.50 -30.91 1.55
N LEU A 429 -1.53 -30.70 2.40
CA LEU A 429 -1.50 -31.17 3.79
C LEU A 429 -1.37 -32.70 3.87
N TRP A 430 -2.12 -33.44 3.07
CA TRP A 430 -2.05 -34.88 3.03
C TRP A 430 -0.72 -35.39 2.46
N ASP A 431 -0.16 -34.73 1.44
CA ASP A 431 1.18 -34.97 0.94
C ASP A 431 2.21 -34.78 2.05
N TYR A 432 2.09 -33.72 2.85
CA TYR A 432 2.99 -33.42 3.96
C TYR A 432 2.90 -34.50 5.10
N PHE A 433 1.70 -34.95 5.45
CA PHE A 433 1.56 -36.09 6.38
C PHE A 433 2.26 -37.35 5.87
N ARG A 434 2.21 -37.61 4.56
CA ARG A 434 2.93 -38.76 3.96
C ARG A 434 4.45 -38.57 4.04
N GLU A 435 4.96 -37.35 3.86
CA GLU A 435 6.39 -37.02 4.08
C GLU A 435 6.80 -37.24 5.53
N LEU A 436 5.91 -37.05 6.50
CA LEU A 436 6.14 -37.32 7.92
C LEU A 436 6.04 -38.82 8.28
N GLY A 437 5.72 -39.70 7.32
CA GLY A 437 5.64 -41.14 7.48
C GLY A 437 4.22 -41.74 7.53
N GLU A 438 3.17 -40.89 7.46
CA GLU A 438 1.76 -41.30 7.54
C GLU A 438 1.23 -41.82 6.19
N LYS A 439 1.51 -43.06 5.84
CA LYS A 439 1.29 -43.65 4.49
C LYS A 439 -0.19 -43.74 4.07
N HIS A 440 -1.14 -43.71 5.00
CA HIS A 440 -2.55 -43.97 4.74
C HIS A 440 -3.43 -42.71 4.62
N VAL A 441 -2.85 -41.53 4.76
CA VAL A 441 -3.60 -40.26 4.71
C VAL A 441 -3.99 -39.92 3.28
N GLY A 442 -5.28 -39.61 3.05
CA GLY A 442 -5.79 -39.03 1.82
C GLY A 442 -6.17 -40.01 0.69
N GLY A 443 -6.23 -41.32 0.91
CA GLY A 443 -6.58 -42.32 -0.12
C GLY A 443 -5.48 -42.51 -1.18
N HIS A 444 -5.68 -43.29 -2.22
CA HIS A 444 -4.72 -43.77 -3.20
C HIS A 444 -3.33 -43.13 -3.33
N LYS A 445 -2.30 -43.98 -3.25
CA LYS A 445 -0.90 -43.66 -3.57
C LYS A 445 -0.79 -42.92 -4.93
N VAL A 446 -0.39 -41.67 -4.93
CA VAL A 446 0.39 -41.12 -6.03
C VAL A 446 1.85 -41.34 -5.65
N VAL A 447 2.42 -42.47 -6.12
CA VAL A 447 3.85 -42.75 -6.06
C VAL A 447 4.49 -41.73 -6.99
N ARG A 448 5.13 -40.71 -6.44
CA ARG A 448 6.16 -39.94 -7.16
C ARG A 448 7.44 -40.75 -6.99
N GLU A 449 7.88 -41.40 -8.06
CA GLU A 449 9.15 -42.13 -8.15
C GLU A 449 10.36 -41.22 -8.37
N ASP A 450 10.31 -39.95 -8.08
CA ASP A 450 11.43 -39.04 -8.28
C ASP A 450 11.64 -38.21 -7.02
N GLU A 451 12.53 -38.69 -6.17
CA GLU A 451 13.40 -37.98 -5.23
C GLU A 451 13.81 -38.90 -4.06
N GLU A 452 14.33 -40.09 -4.36
CA GLU A 452 15.31 -40.77 -3.49
C GLU A 452 16.67 -40.08 -3.75
N GLY A 453 16.82 -38.85 -3.29
CA GLY A 453 18.08 -38.17 -3.10
C GLY A 453 18.48 -38.36 -1.65
N GLU A 454 19.44 -39.25 -1.46
CA GLU A 454 20.21 -39.38 -0.23
C GLU A 454 20.71 -38.01 0.22
N GLU A 455 20.09 -37.43 1.25
CA GLU A 455 20.72 -36.37 2.03
C GLU A 455 20.60 -36.74 3.51
N TYR A 456 21.50 -37.65 3.90
CA TYR A 456 21.88 -37.87 5.26
C TYR A 456 22.55 -36.61 5.79
N ASP A 457 22.00 -36.09 6.91
CA ASP A 457 22.64 -35.12 7.80
C ASP A 457 22.44 -33.61 7.53
N VAL A 458 21.27 -33.19 7.05
CA VAL A 458 20.87 -31.79 7.17
C VAL A 458 20.04 -31.63 8.45
N HIS A 459 20.67 -31.00 9.40
CA HIS A 459 20.24 -30.48 10.70
C HIS A 459 18.80 -30.76 11.15
N VAL A 460 18.66 -31.62 12.18
CA VAL A 460 17.42 -31.90 12.92
C VAL A 460 16.64 -30.60 13.23
N GLY A 461 17.35 -29.50 13.50
CA GLY A 461 16.77 -28.19 13.72
C GLY A 461 16.01 -27.60 12.53
N GLU A 462 16.44 -27.85 11.29
CA GLU A 462 15.73 -27.36 10.09
C GLU A 462 14.44 -28.13 9.83
N ARG A 463 14.46 -29.43 10.02
CA ARG A 463 13.25 -30.27 9.91
C ARG A 463 12.21 -29.85 10.94
N LEU A 464 12.64 -29.61 12.18
CA LEU A 464 11.74 -29.14 13.25
C LEU A 464 11.18 -27.75 12.94
N ARG A 465 12.01 -26.82 12.47
CA ARG A 465 11.56 -25.48 12.06
C ARG A 465 10.53 -25.55 10.94
N LYS A 466 10.79 -26.32 9.87
CA LYS A 466 9.86 -26.56 8.76
C LYS A 466 8.53 -27.12 9.28
N LEU A 467 8.57 -28.11 10.17
CA LEU A 467 7.39 -28.71 10.79
C LEU A 467 6.57 -27.67 11.55
N LEU A 468 7.22 -26.84 12.36
CA LEU A 468 6.55 -25.80 13.15
C LEU A 468 5.94 -24.71 12.26
N HIS A 469 6.62 -24.28 11.19
CA HIS A 469 6.09 -23.32 10.24
C HIS A 469 4.84 -23.85 9.52
N MET A 470 4.89 -25.11 9.07
CA MET A 470 3.75 -25.78 8.42
C MET A 470 2.57 -25.93 9.37
N ALA A 471 2.82 -26.40 10.61
CA ALA A 471 1.78 -26.55 11.63
C ALA A 471 1.10 -25.20 11.95
N ARG A 472 1.87 -24.14 12.06
CA ARG A 472 1.37 -22.80 12.34
C ARG A 472 0.54 -22.24 11.16
N ALA A 473 0.97 -22.47 9.92
CA ALA A 473 0.23 -22.06 8.73
C ALA A 473 -1.14 -22.75 8.63
N TYR A 474 -1.15 -24.07 8.74
CA TYR A 474 -2.40 -24.83 8.69
C TYR A 474 -3.31 -24.54 9.88
N GLY A 475 -2.75 -24.35 11.08
CA GLY A 475 -3.49 -23.90 12.26
C GLY A 475 -4.20 -22.56 12.04
N TYR A 476 -3.52 -21.60 11.42
CA TYR A 476 -4.10 -20.32 11.04
C TYR A 476 -5.25 -20.47 10.04
N TRP A 477 -5.04 -21.20 8.94
CA TRP A 477 -6.05 -21.41 7.90
C TRP A 477 -7.31 -22.13 8.40
N ILE A 478 -7.15 -23.09 9.34
CA ILE A 478 -8.29 -23.74 9.97
C ILE A 478 -9.02 -22.75 10.91
N ALA A 479 -8.29 -22.00 11.73
CA ALA A 479 -8.89 -21.03 12.64
C ALA A 479 -9.64 -19.90 11.90
N ARG A 480 -9.16 -19.49 10.71
CA ARG A 480 -9.77 -18.46 9.87
C ARG A 480 -10.79 -19.00 8.89
N GLY A 481 -11.03 -20.29 8.82
CA GLY A 481 -12.07 -20.91 8.01
C GLY A 481 -11.72 -21.12 6.53
N ALA A 482 -10.46 -20.93 6.12
CA ALA A 482 -10.01 -21.36 4.79
C ALA A 482 -10.10 -22.88 4.63
N LEU A 483 -9.76 -23.60 5.69
CA LEU A 483 -9.91 -25.05 5.79
C LEU A 483 -10.81 -25.40 6.96
N THR A 484 -11.44 -26.58 6.90
CA THR A 484 -12.21 -27.15 8.01
C THR A 484 -11.40 -28.27 8.68
N LEU A 485 -11.66 -28.57 9.95
CA LEU A 485 -11.05 -29.70 10.66
C LEU A 485 -11.31 -31.05 9.97
N LEU A 486 -12.28 -31.11 9.04
CA LEU A 486 -12.55 -32.32 8.24
C LEU A 486 -11.37 -32.76 7.37
N VAL A 487 -10.40 -31.88 7.09
CA VAL A 487 -9.15 -32.25 6.38
C VAL A 487 -8.35 -33.29 7.14
N LEU A 488 -8.53 -33.41 8.45
CA LEU A 488 -7.90 -34.41 9.33
C LEU A 488 -8.66 -35.75 9.40
N LYS A 489 -9.84 -35.86 8.76
CA LYS A 489 -10.68 -37.08 8.83
C LYS A 489 -9.96 -38.35 8.37
N THR A 490 -9.01 -38.21 7.45
CA THR A 490 -8.28 -39.34 6.88
C THR A 490 -7.02 -39.72 7.68
N VAL A 491 -6.70 -38.99 8.75
CA VAL A 491 -5.55 -39.23 9.62
C VAL A 491 -5.95 -40.26 10.66
N ASP A 492 -5.15 -41.33 10.81
CA ASP A 492 -5.32 -42.31 11.88
C ASP A 492 -4.60 -41.82 13.14
N PHE A 493 -5.35 -41.24 14.06
CA PHE A 493 -4.82 -40.67 15.30
C PHE A 493 -4.22 -41.73 16.27
N THR A 494 -4.49 -43.01 16.05
CA THR A 494 -4.03 -44.10 16.92
C THR A 494 -2.69 -44.66 16.48
N ALA A 495 -2.30 -44.45 15.21
CA ALA A 495 -1.11 -45.03 14.59
C ALA A 495 -0.10 -43.99 14.11
N LEU A 496 -0.14 -42.77 14.67
CA LEU A 496 0.75 -41.66 14.26
C LEU A 496 2.20 -41.93 14.67
N HIS A 497 3.11 -41.60 13.77
CA HIS A 497 4.54 -41.52 14.06
C HIS A 497 4.86 -40.31 14.94
N GLU A 498 6.03 -40.27 15.53
CA GLU A 498 6.46 -39.19 16.44
C GLU A 498 6.39 -37.82 15.77
N ALA A 499 6.90 -37.69 14.54
CA ALA A 499 6.86 -36.45 13.77
C ALA A 499 5.42 -36.01 13.42
N GLY A 500 4.54 -36.95 13.04
CA GLY A 500 3.12 -36.69 12.78
C GLY A 500 2.38 -36.23 14.03
N THR A 501 2.69 -36.84 15.17
CA THR A 501 2.14 -36.47 16.48
C THR A 501 2.55 -35.07 16.87
N LEU A 502 3.83 -34.72 16.75
CA LEU A 502 4.35 -33.38 17.04
C LEU A 502 3.71 -32.30 16.13
N PHE A 503 3.64 -32.61 14.83
CA PHE A 503 2.99 -31.72 13.87
C PHE A 503 1.53 -31.47 14.25
N LEU A 504 0.76 -32.50 14.55
CA LEU A 504 -0.65 -32.38 14.90
C LEU A 504 -0.88 -31.64 16.21
N GLN A 505 -0.03 -31.86 17.22
CA GLN A 505 -0.08 -31.09 18.47
C GLN A 505 0.11 -29.59 18.23
N HIS A 506 1.12 -29.22 17.48
CA HIS A 506 1.37 -27.80 17.15
C HIS A 506 0.27 -27.20 16.26
N LEU A 507 -0.25 -27.96 15.28
CA LEU A 507 -1.36 -27.53 14.45
C LEU A 507 -2.60 -27.21 15.29
N LEU A 508 -3.00 -28.13 16.17
CA LEU A 508 -4.16 -27.92 17.04
C LEU A 508 -3.93 -26.79 18.03
N LEU A 509 -2.74 -26.70 18.64
CA LEU A 509 -2.38 -25.60 19.54
C LEU A 509 -2.54 -24.25 18.83
N HIS A 510 -1.99 -24.09 17.63
CA HIS A 510 -2.10 -22.84 16.88
C HIS A 510 -3.53 -22.58 16.40
N THR A 511 -4.30 -23.61 16.05
CA THR A 511 -5.73 -23.46 15.74
C THR A 511 -6.49 -22.87 16.92
N PHE A 512 -6.28 -23.38 18.13
CA PHE A 512 -6.93 -22.85 19.34
C PHE A 512 -6.48 -21.43 19.67
N LEU A 513 -5.17 -21.15 19.63
CA LEU A 513 -4.64 -19.82 19.89
C LEU A 513 -5.23 -18.78 18.92
N MET A 514 -5.26 -19.08 17.62
CA MET A 514 -5.76 -18.17 16.60
C MET A 514 -7.29 -18.04 16.60
N SER A 515 -8.02 -19.05 17.08
CA SER A 515 -9.48 -18.95 17.23
C SER A 515 -9.89 -18.00 18.36
N GLN A 516 -9.08 -17.89 19.42
CA GLN A 516 -9.32 -16.99 20.54
C GLN A 516 -9.02 -15.53 20.24
N THR A 517 -8.15 -15.22 19.26
CA THR A 517 -7.83 -13.84 18.85
C THR A 517 -8.96 -13.18 18.05
N ARG A 518 -10.11 -13.81 17.91
CA ARG A 518 -11.31 -13.29 17.22
C ARG A 518 -12.30 -12.53 18.14
N LEU A 519 -11.96 -12.25 19.38
CA LEU A 519 -12.80 -11.37 20.20
C LEU A 519 -12.62 -9.92 19.76
N PRO A 520 -13.72 -9.14 19.65
CA PRO A 520 -13.87 -7.92 18.85
C PRO A 520 -12.95 -6.80 19.20
#